data_a4d5facbd14ed99251213ee1c08cd980
#
_entry.id   a4d5facbd14ed99251213ee1c08cd980
#
_cell.length_a   1.000
_cell.length_b   1.000
_cell.length_c   1.000
_cell.angle_alpha   90.00
_cell.angle_beta   90.00
_cell.angle_gamma   90.00
#
_symmetry.space_group_name_H-M   'P 1'
#
loop_
_entity.id
_entity.type
_entity.pdbx_description
1 polymer ?
#
loop_
_entity_poly.entity_id
_entity_poly.type
_entity_poly.pdbx_seq_one_letter_code
_entity_poly.pdbx_strand_id
1 'polypeptide(L)'
;MAPKFFGIEHILYLIISSGVASAALLLAKKYCKTDRQIKVFFKCFAALSLVVVVASRFAQALCFGGPRWYMLIPDSYCAMTSLVLALAVLLGKKNNPVLHFVWLLGLFGGVSTAIYATFLGQNPSFFFPPTILGLLHHSLTATLVVALLLFKQIDVTYKKWHYTLFGFTCYLTLGAFMMQVFPISDAFHIAEPLIPGTALTSWVMAPMYAVGYALVLLLVELIKKRNARKCGNQK
;
A
#
# COMPACT_ATOMS: atom_id res chain seq x y z
N MET A 1 22.54 -12.10 -14.41
CA MET A 1 21.27 -12.25 -15.17
C MET A 1 20.24 -11.31 -14.57
N ALA A 2 19.44 -10.64 -15.40
CA ALA A 2 18.33 -9.86 -14.90
C ALA A 2 17.36 -10.76 -14.11
N PRO A 3 16.81 -10.31 -12.98
CA PRO A 3 15.89 -11.10 -12.18
C PRO A 3 14.64 -11.41 -12.99
N LYS A 4 14.20 -12.65 -12.93
CA LYS A 4 12.99 -13.08 -13.64
C LYS A 4 11.78 -13.05 -12.71
N PHE A 5 10.68 -12.66 -13.27
CA PHE A 5 9.38 -12.83 -12.67
C PHE A 5 9.15 -14.33 -12.37
N PHE A 6 8.79 -14.64 -11.12
CA PHE A 6 8.77 -16.00 -10.57
C PHE A 6 10.09 -16.80 -10.71
N GLY A 7 11.23 -16.11 -10.89
CA GLY A 7 12.55 -16.73 -10.71
C GLY A 7 12.77 -17.15 -9.25
N ILE A 8 13.80 -17.98 -9.02
CA ILE A 8 14.06 -18.55 -7.69
C ILE A 8 14.24 -17.48 -6.60
N GLU A 9 14.91 -16.37 -6.92
CA GLU A 9 15.14 -15.24 -6.01
C GLU A 9 13.81 -14.59 -5.60
N HIS A 10 12.89 -14.39 -6.56
CA HIS A 10 11.58 -13.81 -6.30
C HIS A 10 10.71 -14.76 -5.46
N ILE A 11 10.71 -16.06 -5.77
CA ILE A 11 9.95 -17.07 -5.01
C ILE A 11 10.48 -17.14 -3.57
N LEU A 12 11.81 -17.20 -3.39
CA LEU A 12 12.42 -17.19 -2.06
C LEU A 12 12.07 -15.91 -1.29
N TYR A 13 12.10 -14.76 -1.96
CA TYR A 13 11.66 -13.51 -1.34
C TYR A 13 10.21 -13.59 -0.85
N LEU A 14 9.28 -14.08 -1.67
CA LEU A 14 7.87 -14.19 -1.30
C LEU A 14 7.67 -15.12 -0.09
N ILE A 15 8.36 -16.26 -0.06
CA ILE A 15 8.29 -17.21 1.06
C ILE A 15 8.85 -16.57 2.33
N ILE A 16 10.04 -15.99 2.26
CA ILE A 16 10.73 -15.40 3.41
C ILE A 16 9.93 -14.19 3.94
N SER A 17 9.54 -13.26 3.05
CA SER A 17 8.81 -12.05 3.46
C SER A 17 7.44 -12.39 4.07
N SER A 18 6.71 -13.35 3.50
CA SER A 18 5.43 -13.82 4.05
C SER A 18 5.61 -14.53 5.39
N GLY A 19 6.66 -15.33 5.52
CA GLY A 19 7.00 -16.01 6.79
C GLY A 19 7.36 -15.01 7.89
N VAL A 20 8.22 -14.04 7.59
CA VAL A 20 8.61 -12.96 8.53
C VAL A 20 7.40 -12.10 8.91
N ALA A 21 6.57 -11.70 7.93
CA ALA A 21 5.36 -10.94 8.19
C ALA A 21 4.38 -11.69 9.10
N SER A 22 4.13 -12.97 8.81
CA SER A 22 3.26 -13.83 9.62
C SER A 22 3.80 -13.99 11.04
N ALA A 23 5.09 -14.28 11.19
CA ALA A 23 5.73 -14.40 12.50
C ALA A 23 5.64 -13.09 13.30
N ALA A 24 5.93 -11.95 12.68
CA ALA A 24 5.84 -10.64 13.33
C ALA A 24 4.41 -10.34 13.81
N LEU A 25 3.39 -10.63 13.00
CA LEU A 25 1.98 -10.43 13.38
C LEU A 25 1.54 -11.37 14.51
N LEU A 26 1.94 -12.64 14.47
CA LEU A 26 1.65 -13.62 15.52
C LEU A 26 2.32 -13.22 16.84
N LEU A 27 3.59 -12.83 16.81
CA LEU A 27 4.32 -12.35 17.98
C LEU A 27 3.68 -11.07 18.53
N ALA A 28 3.36 -10.10 17.66
CA ALA A 28 2.67 -8.89 18.09
C ALA A 28 1.32 -9.23 18.75
N LYS A 29 0.52 -10.13 18.17
CA LYS A 29 -0.75 -10.57 18.77
C LYS A 29 -0.57 -11.29 20.10
N LYS A 30 0.54 -12.03 20.27
CA LYS A 30 0.87 -12.73 21.52
C LYS A 30 1.31 -11.77 22.61
N TYR A 31 2.16 -10.80 22.29
CA TYR A 31 2.83 -9.97 23.30
C TYR A 31 2.23 -8.58 23.48
N CYS A 32 1.66 -7.97 22.45
CA CYS A 32 1.02 -6.65 22.56
C CYS A 32 -0.43 -6.79 23.06
N LYS A 33 -0.60 -6.75 24.39
CA LYS A 33 -1.90 -6.91 25.06
C LYS A 33 -2.53 -5.60 25.51
N THR A 34 -1.72 -4.58 25.76
CA THR A 34 -2.19 -3.27 26.22
C THR A 34 -2.23 -2.28 25.08
N ASP A 35 -3.11 -1.27 25.15
CA ASP A 35 -3.20 -0.20 24.16
C ASP A 35 -1.86 0.53 23.96
N ARG A 36 -1.08 0.70 25.03
CA ARG A 36 0.26 1.30 24.96
C ARG A 36 1.21 0.46 24.11
N GLN A 37 1.26 -0.86 24.33
CA GLN A 37 2.10 -1.78 23.57
C GLN A 37 1.70 -1.81 22.10
N ILE A 38 0.40 -1.88 21.83
CA ILE A 38 -0.16 -1.84 20.46
C ILE A 38 0.24 -0.54 19.77
N LYS A 39 0.09 0.60 20.45
CA LYS A 39 0.48 1.91 19.90
C LYS A 39 1.98 1.99 19.60
N VAL A 40 2.84 1.48 20.48
CA VAL A 40 4.29 1.44 20.25
C VAL A 40 4.62 0.55 19.08
N PHE A 41 4.05 -0.66 19.00
CA PHE A 41 4.21 -1.58 17.86
C PHE A 41 3.88 -0.90 16.54
N PHE A 42 2.72 -0.23 16.44
CA PHE A 42 2.33 0.45 15.21
C PHE A 42 3.25 1.62 14.85
N LYS A 43 3.71 2.39 15.84
CA LYS A 43 4.64 3.48 15.59
C LYS A 43 6.00 2.97 15.09
N CYS A 44 6.54 1.92 15.69
CA CYS A 44 7.79 1.31 15.25
C CYS A 44 7.64 0.72 13.85
N PHE A 45 6.55 0.02 13.58
CA PHE A 45 6.30 -0.59 12.27
C PHE A 45 6.11 0.48 11.18
N ALA A 46 5.34 1.53 11.46
CA ALA A 46 5.14 2.63 10.52
C ALA A 46 6.43 3.43 10.29
N ALA A 47 7.27 3.61 11.31
CA ALA A 47 8.59 4.23 11.17
C ALA A 47 9.50 3.39 10.26
N LEU A 48 9.54 2.07 10.45
CA LEU A 48 10.27 1.16 9.56
C LEU A 48 9.75 1.26 8.12
N SER A 49 8.42 1.23 7.93
CA SER A 49 7.81 1.37 6.61
C SER A 49 8.15 2.71 5.96
N LEU A 50 8.15 3.80 6.73
CA LEU A 50 8.54 5.13 6.26
C LEU A 50 10.00 5.16 5.81
N VAL A 51 10.91 4.62 6.61
CA VAL A 51 12.34 4.54 6.26
C VAL A 51 12.53 3.78 4.96
N VAL A 52 11.88 2.63 4.79
CA VAL A 52 12.04 1.79 3.59
C VAL A 52 11.43 2.47 2.36
N VAL A 53 10.26 3.10 2.45
CA VAL A 53 9.69 3.81 1.29
C VAL A 53 10.54 5.01 0.89
N VAL A 54 11.05 5.77 1.86
CA VAL A 54 11.95 6.91 1.59
C VAL A 54 13.26 6.41 0.98
N ALA A 55 13.87 5.36 1.52
CA ALA A 55 15.07 4.74 0.94
C ALA A 55 14.82 4.22 -0.49
N SER A 56 13.65 3.65 -0.75
CA SER A 56 13.26 3.24 -2.11
C SER A 56 13.20 4.43 -3.07
N ARG A 57 12.68 5.58 -2.64
CA ARG A 57 12.64 6.80 -3.46
C ARG A 57 14.03 7.38 -3.69
N PHE A 58 14.91 7.37 -2.69
CA PHE A 58 16.31 7.75 -2.88
C PHE A 58 17.03 6.81 -3.87
N ALA A 59 16.81 5.50 -3.76
CA ALA A 59 17.37 4.55 -4.71
C ALA A 59 16.87 4.82 -6.14
N GLN A 60 15.59 5.09 -6.32
CA GLN A 60 15.00 5.49 -7.60
C GLN A 60 15.67 6.77 -8.15
N ALA A 61 15.84 7.79 -7.31
CA ALA A 61 16.41 9.07 -7.71
C ALA A 61 17.89 8.98 -8.11
N LEU A 62 18.65 8.05 -7.54
CA LEU A 62 20.11 7.98 -7.71
C LEU A 62 20.58 6.90 -8.68
N CYS A 63 19.86 5.78 -8.84
CA CYS A 63 20.34 4.62 -9.56
C CYS A 63 20.01 4.59 -11.07
N PHE A 64 19.18 5.50 -11.59
CA PHE A 64 18.75 5.50 -12.99
C PHE A 64 19.33 6.68 -13.80
N GLY A 65 20.64 6.67 -14.01
CA GLY A 65 21.27 7.58 -14.98
C GLY A 65 21.49 9.01 -14.52
N GLY A 66 21.71 9.21 -13.21
CA GLY A 66 22.01 10.51 -12.61
C GLY A 66 20.92 10.96 -11.62
N PRO A 67 21.23 11.94 -10.76
CA PRO A 67 20.33 12.36 -9.70
C PRO A 67 19.08 13.05 -10.28
N ARG A 68 17.93 12.40 -10.09
CA ARG A 68 16.59 12.89 -10.47
C ARG A 68 15.80 13.21 -9.22
N TRP A 69 16.10 14.31 -8.56
CA TRP A 69 15.55 14.67 -7.25
C TRP A 69 14.02 14.76 -7.21
N TYR A 70 13.36 15.08 -8.33
CA TYR A 70 11.90 15.05 -8.40
C TYR A 70 11.31 13.65 -8.17
N MET A 71 12.09 12.57 -8.39
CA MET A 71 11.65 11.20 -8.09
C MET A 71 11.59 10.89 -6.59
N LEU A 72 12.05 11.78 -5.72
CA LEU A 72 11.82 11.65 -4.27
C LEU A 72 10.33 11.77 -3.91
N ILE A 73 9.56 12.51 -4.69
CA ILE A 73 8.11 12.58 -4.55
C ILE A 73 7.53 11.34 -5.24
N PRO A 74 6.74 10.51 -4.54
CA PRO A 74 6.12 9.34 -5.17
C PRO A 74 5.15 9.74 -6.29
N ASP A 75 5.34 9.16 -7.45
CA ASP A 75 4.60 9.40 -8.70
C ASP A 75 3.62 8.27 -9.05
N SER A 76 3.59 7.23 -8.23
CA SER A 76 2.70 6.06 -8.39
C SER A 76 1.77 5.88 -7.20
N TYR A 77 0.60 5.30 -7.45
CA TYR A 77 -0.37 4.96 -6.40
C TYR A 77 0.24 4.14 -5.26
N CYS A 78 1.04 3.13 -5.59
CA CYS A 78 1.62 2.25 -4.60
C CYS A 78 2.61 2.96 -3.69
N ALA A 79 3.56 3.70 -4.25
CA ALA A 79 4.58 4.40 -3.48
C ALA A 79 3.97 5.53 -2.63
N MET A 80 3.03 6.30 -3.19
CA MET A 80 2.32 7.34 -2.46
C MET A 80 1.46 6.75 -1.33
N THR A 81 0.74 5.66 -1.61
CA THR A 81 -0.07 4.99 -0.58
C THR A 81 0.79 4.44 0.56
N SER A 82 1.98 3.88 0.25
CA SER A 82 2.93 3.41 1.28
C SER A 82 3.41 4.55 2.17
N LEU A 83 3.76 5.69 1.56
CA LEU A 83 4.18 6.89 2.28
C LEU A 83 3.05 7.45 3.16
N VAL A 84 1.87 7.65 2.56
CA VAL A 84 0.71 8.23 3.25
C VAL A 84 0.21 7.31 4.37
N LEU A 85 0.20 5.98 4.16
CA LEU A 85 -0.16 5.01 5.18
C LEU A 85 0.80 5.07 6.37
N ALA A 86 2.11 5.07 6.13
CA ALA A 86 3.11 5.16 7.19
C ALA A 86 2.96 6.45 8.00
N LEU A 87 2.79 7.60 7.34
CA LEU A 87 2.56 8.89 8.00
C LEU A 87 1.22 8.92 8.76
N ALA A 88 0.16 8.37 8.20
CA ALA A 88 -1.15 8.32 8.84
C ALA A 88 -1.14 7.49 10.13
N VAL A 89 -0.32 6.43 10.19
CA VAL A 89 -0.14 5.61 11.40
C VAL A 89 0.79 6.29 12.42
N LEU A 90 1.86 6.94 11.97
CA LEU A 90 2.81 7.62 12.84
C LEU A 90 2.20 8.84 13.52
N LEU A 91 1.54 9.70 12.76
CA LEU A 91 1.08 11.02 13.18
C LEU A 91 -0.41 11.03 13.53
N GLY A 92 -1.18 10.15 12.93
CA GLY A 92 -2.63 10.12 13.05
C GLY A 92 -3.13 9.41 14.31
N LYS A 93 -4.43 9.58 14.53
CA LYS A 93 -5.17 8.82 15.54
C LYS A 93 -5.71 7.53 14.91
N LYS A 94 -6.05 6.56 15.77
CA LYS A 94 -6.81 5.37 15.38
C LYS A 94 -8.04 5.78 14.54
N ASN A 95 -8.33 5.01 13.50
CA ASN A 95 -9.54 5.18 12.69
C ASN A 95 -9.67 6.55 11.99
N ASN A 96 -8.53 7.21 11.66
CA ASN A 96 -8.55 8.50 10.98
C ASN A 96 -9.00 8.37 9.49
N PRO A 97 -9.50 9.47 8.87
CA PRO A 97 -9.99 9.45 7.49
C PRO A 97 -9.00 8.92 6.46
N VAL A 98 -7.71 9.24 6.61
CA VAL A 98 -6.66 8.83 5.67
C VAL A 98 -6.53 7.31 5.63
N LEU A 99 -6.60 6.64 6.79
CA LEU A 99 -6.55 5.18 6.84
C LEU A 99 -7.70 4.54 6.05
N HIS A 100 -8.89 5.15 6.04
CA HIS A 100 -10.04 4.65 5.27
C HIS A 100 -9.85 4.75 3.76
N PHE A 101 -9.07 5.70 3.30
CA PHE A 101 -8.69 5.80 1.89
C PHE A 101 -7.59 4.79 1.52
N VAL A 102 -6.51 4.72 2.31
CA VAL A 102 -5.29 4.02 1.89
C VAL A 102 -5.26 2.52 2.22
N TRP A 103 -6.09 2.00 3.14
CA TRP A 103 -5.95 0.62 3.59
C TRP A 103 -6.16 -0.42 2.47
N LEU A 104 -7.22 -0.26 1.66
CA LEU A 104 -7.50 -1.22 0.59
C LEU A 104 -6.53 -1.05 -0.58
N LEU A 105 -6.15 0.20 -0.92
CA LEU A 105 -5.10 0.49 -1.89
C LEU A 105 -3.76 -0.11 -1.47
N GLY A 106 -3.40 0.06 -0.20
CA GLY A 106 -2.16 -0.47 0.35
C GLY A 106 -2.14 -2.00 0.42
N LEU A 107 -3.26 -2.62 0.75
CA LEU A 107 -3.38 -4.07 0.75
C LEU A 107 -3.29 -4.64 -0.67
N PHE A 108 -4.15 -4.14 -1.56
CA PHE A 108 -4.20 -4.61 -2.95
C PHE A 108 -2.90 -4.30 -3.69
N GLY A 109 -2.44 -3.05 -3.67
CA GLY A 109 -1.21 -2.64 -4.33
C GLY A 109 0.03 -3.32 -3.74
N GLY A 110 0.09 -3.47 -2.41
CA GLY A 110 1.20 -4.17 -1.75
C GLY A 110 1.27 -5.65 -2.12
N VAL A 111 0.15 -6.37 -2.07
CA VAL A 111 0.09 -7.80 -2.40
C VAL A 111 0.28 -8.03 -3.90
N SER A 112 -0.46 -7.30 -4.75
CA SER A 112 -0.37 -7.48 -6.21
C SER A 112 1.04 -7.18 -6.73
N THR A 113 1.68 -6.10 -6.26
CA THR A 113 3.03 -5.76 -6.71
C THR A 113 4.09 -6.70 -6.13
N ALA A 114 3.92 -7.21 -4.90
CA ALA A 114 4.82 -8.22 -4.37
C ALA A 114 4.77 -9.52 -5.20
N ILE A 115 3.56 -9.96 -5.61
CA ILE A 115 3.37 -11.16 -6.43
C ILE A 115 3.73 -10.91 -7.89
N TYR A 116 3.30 -9.78 -8.45
CA TYR A 116 3.48 -9.41 -9.86
C TYR A 116 4.36 -8.16 -9.98
N ALA A 117 5.63 -8.32 -9.63
CA ALA A 117 6.63 -7.24 -9.66
C ALA A 117 7.17 -7.03 -11.09
N THR A 118 6.43 -6.31 -11.93
CA THR A 118 6.77 -6.04 -13.33
C THR A 118 8.14 -5.38 -13.52
N PHE A 119 8.60 -4.63 -12.51
CA PHE A 119 9.90 -3.95 -12.54
C PHE A 119 11.11 -4.90 -12.38
N LEU A 120 10.91 -6.16 -12.01
CA LEU A 120 12.02 -7.12 -11.84
C LEU A 120 12.83 -7.29 -13.13
N GLY A 121 12.15 -7.54 -14.24
CA GLY A 121 12.82 -7.75 -15.53
C GLY A 121 13.51 -6.51 -16.12
N GLN A 122 13.29 -5.34 -15.54
CA GLN A 122 13.86 -4.07 -16.00
C GLN A 122 15.17 -3.71 -15.28
N ASN A 123 15.50 -4.43 -14.21
CA ASN A 123 16.64 -4.14 -13.34
C ASN A 123 17.79 -5.13 -13.54
N PRO A 124 19.05 -4.71 -13.30
CA PRO A 124 20.24 -5.53 -13.58
C PRO A 124 20.36 -6.74 -12.66
N SER A 125 19.85 -6.67 -11.42
CA SER A 125 19.89 -7.76 -10.45
C SER A 125 18.75 -7.67 -9.46
N PHE A 126 18.46 -8.79 -8.75
CA PHE A 126 17.47 -8.83 -7.67
C PHE A 126 17.85 -7.91 -6.50
N PHE A 127 19.15 -7.85 -6.15
CA PHE A 127 19.65 -7.01 -5.07
C PHE A 127 19.97 -5.58 -5.49
N PHE A 128 19.64 -5.20 -6.72
CA PHE A 128 19.72 -3.81 -7.13
C PHE A 128 18.82 -2.94 -6.20
N PRO A 129 19.34 -1.83 -5.60
CA PRO A 129 18.63 -1.11 -4.56
C PRO A 129 17.16 -0.76 -4.88
N PRO A 130 16.83 -0.22 -6.07
CA PRO A 130 15.45 0.01 -6.44
C PRO A 130 14.57 -1.24 -6.45
N THR A 131 15.13 -2.40 -6.81
CA THR A 131 14.39 -3.67 -6.86
C THR A 131 14.04 -4.15 -5.47
N ILE A 132 15.05 -4.35 -4.61
CA ILE A 132 14.82 -4.94 -3.29
C ILE A 132 14.03 -3.99 -2.37
N LEU A 133 14.33 -2.69 -2.40
CA LEU A 133 13.57 -1.70 -1.63
C LEU A 133 12.15 -1.53 -2.16
N GLY A 134 11.96 -1.67 -3.48
CA GLY A 134 10.63 -1.72 -4.10
C GLY A 134 9.80 -2.87 -3.54
N LEU A 135 10.32 -4.10 -3.58
CA LEU A 135 9.64 -5.27 -3.02
C LEU A 135 9.37 -5.12 -1.52
N LEU A 136 10.35 -4.63 -0.74
CA LEU A 136 10.23 -4.47 0.71
C LEU A 136 9.14 -3.48 1.09
N HIS A 137 9.09 -2.30 0.47
CA HIS A 137 8.05 -1.32 0.85
C HIS A 137 6.64 -1.84 0.54
N HIS A 138 6.44 -2.59 -0.55
CA HIS A 138 5.15 -3.21 -0.88
C HIS A 138 4.75 -4.27 0.15
N SER A 139 5.68 -5.16 0.51
CA SER A 139 5.45 -6.19 1.53
C SER A 139 5.16 -5.60 2.91
N LEU A 140 5.91 -4.56 3.32
CA LEU A 140 5.67 -3.85 4.58
C LEU A 140 4.32 -3.12 4.58
N THR A 141 3.95 -2.49 3.47
CA THR A 141 2.65 -1.81 3.33
C THR A 141 1.49 -2.79 3.48
N ALA A 142 1.51 -3.92 2.76
CA ALA A 142 0.49 -4.96 2.89
C ALA A 142 0.42 -5.49 4.32
N THR A 143 1.58 -5.79 4.93
CA THR A 143 1.66 -6.30 6.30
C THR A 143 1.14 -5.29 7.32
N LEU A 144 1.48 -3.99 7.16
CA LEU A 144 0.97 -2.93 8.04
C LEU A 144 -0.55 -2.81 7.96
N VAL A 145 -1.13 -2.92 6.76
CA VAL A 145 -2.60 -2.94 6.59
C VAL A 145 -3.22 -4.14 7.28
N VAL A 146 -2.66 -5.35 7.08
CA VAL A 146 -3.16 -6.56 7.75
C VAL A 146 -3.09 -6.39 9.27
N ALA A 147 -2.00 -5.82 9.80
CA ALA A 147 -1.89 -5.49 11.22
C ALA A 147 -3.00 -4.55 11.69
N LEU A 148 -3.24 -3.44 10.95
CA LEU A 148 -4.27 -2.46 11.29
C LEU A 148 -5.67 -3.10 11.37
N LEU A 149 -5.98 -4.02 10.48
CA LEU A 149 -7.24 -4.78 10.49
C LEU A 149 -7.28 -5.78 11.65
N LEU A 150 -6.20 -6.54 11.87
CA LEU A 150 -6.09 -7.56 12.91
C LEU A 150 -6.24 -6.98 14.33
N PHE A 151 -5.65 -5.80 14.56
CA PHE A 151 -5.72 -5.09 15.84
C PHE A 151 -6.86 -4.07 15.91
N LYS A 152 -7.79 -4.11 14.95
CA LYS A 152 -8.97 -3.22 14.91
C LYS A 152 -8.60 -1.72 15.00
N GLN A 153 -7.50 -1.33 14.38
CA GLN A 153 -7.09 0.07 14.32
C GLN A 153 -7.88 0.86 13.27
N ILE A 154 -8.53 0.17 12.35
CA ILE A 154 -9.46 0.72 11.36
C ILE A 154 -10.82 0.05 11.59
N ASP A 155 -11.87 0.87 11.71
CA ASP A 155 -13.26 0.39 11.68
C ASP A 155 -13.78 0.44 10.25
N VAL A 156 -13.72 -0.69 9.57
CA VAL A 156 -14.18 -0.84 8.18
C VAL A 156 -15.71 -0.78 8.17
N THR A 157 -16.26 0.32 7.65
CA THR A 157 -17.70 0.56 7.59
C THR A 157 -18.09 1.25 6.29
N TYR A 158 -19.27 0.89 5.75
CA TYR A 158 -19.81 1.50 4.55
C TYR A 158 -19.96 3.03 4.64
N LYS A 159 -20.25 3.56 5.81
CA LYS A 159 -20.44 5.01 6.02
C LYS A 159 -19.24 5.87 5.63
N LYS A 160 -18.08 5.27 5.45
CA LYS A 160 -16.79 5.96 5.18
C LYS A 160 -16.30 5.82 3.74
N TRP A 161 -17.13 5.36 2.81
CA TRP A 161 -16.78 5.18 1.39
C TRP A 161 -16.30 6.47 0.71
N HIS A 162 -16.86 7.62 1.10
CA HIS A 162 -16.55 8.93 0.52
C HIS A 162 -15.10 9.38 0.72
N TYR A 163 -14.40 8.88 1.74
CA TYR A 163 -12.97 9.19 1.90
C TYR A 163 -12.12 8.71 0.74
N THR A 164 -12.55 7.67 0.04
CA THR A 164 -11.89 7.16 -1.16
C THR A 164 -11.94 8.17 -2.30
N LEU A 165 -13.07 8.82 -2.53
CA LEU A 165 -13.21 9.86 -3.56
C LEU A 165 -12.31 11.05 -3.24
N PHE A 166 -12.33 11.52 -2.01
CA PHE A 166 -11.46 12.62 -1.59
C PHE A 166 -9.98 12.28 -1.76
N GLY A 167 -9.57 11.09 -1.34
CA GLY A 167 -8.19 10.63 -1.49
C GLY A 167 -7.73 10.54 -2.95
N PHE A 168 -8.57 10.00 -3.85
CA PHE A 168 -8.27 9.98 -5.28
C PHE A 168 -8.17 11.40 -5.86
N THR A 169 -9.06 12.31 -5.48
CA THR A 169 -8.96 13.71 -5.91
C THR A 169 -7.62 14.32 -5.50
N CYS A 170 -7.16 14.09 -4.26
CA CYS A 170 -5.85 14.54 -3.82
C CYS A 170 -4.71 13.94 -4.67
N TYR A 171 -4.76 12.64 -4.98
CA TYR A 171 -3.71 12.00 -5.79
C TYR A 171 -3.71 12.52 -7.23
N LEU A 172 -4.88 12.65 -7.86
CA LEU A 172 -4.99 13.17 -9.22
C LEU A 172 -4.54 14.64 -9.31
N THR A 173 -4.91 15.46 -8.33
CA THR A 173 -4.46 16.87 -8.26
C THR A 173 -2.94 16.94 -8.10
N LEU A 174 -2.36 16.14 -7.20
CA LEU A 174 -0.92 16.08 -7.03
C LEU A 174 -0.23 15.59 -8.32
N GLY A 175 -0.75 14.55 -8.96
CA GLY A 175 -0.20 14.02 -10.21
C GLY A 175 -0.22 15.06 -11.34
N ALA A 176 -1.35 15.74 -11.52
CA ALA A 176 -1.46 16.83 -12.50
C ALA A 176 -0.46 17.96 -12.21
N PHE A 177 -0.31 18.33 -10.93
CA PHE A 177 0.71 19.30 -10.52
C PHE A 177 2.13 18.83 -10.84
N MET A 178 2.45 17.57 -10.53
CA MET A 178 3.79 17.01 -10.80
C MET A 178 4.12 17.00 -12.29
N MET A 179 3.18 16.65 -13.14
CA MET A 179 3.34 16.63 -14.60
C MET A 179 3.53 18.04 -15.18
N GLN A 180 3.05 19.08 -14.51
CA GLN A 180 3.24 20.48 -14.93
C GLN A 180 4.58 21.07 -14.46
N VAL A 181 5.07 20.66 -13.30
CA VAL A 181 6.22 21.29 -12.64
C VAL A 181 7.52 20.52 -12.89
N PHE A 182 7.45 19.20 -13.02
CA PHE A 182 8.61 18.34 -13.20
C PHE A 182 8.64 17.74 -14.61
N PRO A 183 9.81 17.33 -15.12
CA PRO A 183 9.94 16.65 -16.41
C PRO A 183 9.47 15.17 -16.32
N ILE A 184 8.20 14.99 -15.96
CA ILE A 184 7.54 13.69 -15.80
C ILE A 184 6.43 13.61 -16.84
N SER A 185 6.47 12.58 -17.70
CA SER A 185 5.46 12.37 -18.74
C SER A 185 4.13 11.90 -18.17
N ASP A 186 4.18 11.14 -17.09
CA ASP A 186 2.99 10.62 -16.42
C ASP A 186 3.22 10.47 -14.91
N ALA A 187 2.20 10.79 -14.12
CA ALA A 187 2.13 10.53 -12.70
C ALA A 187 0.76 9.93 -12.37
N PHE A 188 0.72 8.90 -11.53
CA PHE A 188 -0.50 8.18 -11.13
C PHE A 188 -1.33 7.64 -12.31
N HIS A 189 -0.71 7.34 -13.45
CA HIS A 189 -1.42 6.87 -14.65
C HIS A 189 -2.52 7.83 -15.14
N ILE A 190 -2.26 9.13 -15.08
CA ILE A 190 -3.20 10.17 -15.55
C ILE A 190 -3.22 10.23 -17.08
N ALA A 191 -2.05 10.23 -17.71
CA ALA A 191 -1.89 10.32 -19.16
C ALA A 191 -1.74 8.94 -19.82
N GLU A 192 -1.00 8.02 -19.18
CA GLU A 192 -0.69 6.70 -19.71
C GLU A 192 -1.44 5.59 -18.95
N PRO A 193 -1.98 4.59 -19.63
CA PRO A 193 -2.69 3.50 -18.96
C PRO A 193 -1.73 2.61 -18.15
N LEU A 194 -2.19 2.10 -17.01
CA LEU A 194 -1.47 1.15 -16.17
C LEU A 194 -1.01 -0.09 -16.94
N ILE A 195 -1.85 -0.56 -17.86
CA ILE A 195 -1.57 -1.69 -18.75
C ILE A 195 -1.52 -1.14 -20.18
N PRO A 196 -0.37 -1.21 -20.87
CA PRO A 196 -0.26 -0.74 -22.24
C PRO A 196 -1.32 -1.37 -23.17
N GLY A 197 -1.88 -0.57 -24.06
CA GLY A 197 -2.93 -1.01 -24.99
C GLY A 197 -4.34 -1.11 -24.41
N THR A 198 -4.54 -0.69 -23.17
CA THR A 198 -5.87 -0.64 -22.51
C THR A 198 -6.29 0.81 -22.26
N ALA A 199 -7.56 1.01 -21.85
CA ALA A 199 -8.07 2.32 -21.40
C ALA A 199 -7.90 2.56 -19.87
N LEU A 200 -7.09 1.75 -19.17
CA LEU A 200 -6.95 1.77 -17.71
C LEU A 200 -6.08 2.93 -17.21
N THR A 201 -6.44 4.15 -17.58
CA THR A 201 -5.91 5.38 -16.97
C THR A 201 -6.57 5.64 -15.62
N SER A 202 -6.06 6.60 -14.86
CA SER A 202 -6.64 6.99 -13.58
C SER A 202 -8.09 7.48 -13.70
N TRP A 203 -8.47 8.06 -14.81
CA TRP A 203 -9.85 8.48 -15.07
C TRP A 203 -10.84 7.30 -15.10
N VAL A 204 -10.37 6.13 -15.51
CA VAL A 204 -11.16 4.88 -15.51
C VAL A 204 -10.96 4.11 -14.22
N MET A 205 -9.72 3.98 -13.73
CA MET A 205 -9.40 3.19 -12.56
C MET A 205 -9.99 3.77 -11.26
N ALA A 206 -9.99 5.10 -11.09
CA ALA A 206 -10.50 5.71 -9.86
C ALA A 206 -12.00 5.47 -9.65
N PRO A 207 -12.89 5.67 -10.64
CA PRO A 207 -14.30 5.27 -10.50
C PRO A 207 -14.50 3.77 -10.29
N MET A 208 -13.79 2.92 -11.04
CA MET A 208 -13.87 1.46 -10.87
C MET A 208 -13.45 1.04 -9.45
N TYR A 209 -12.36 1.60 -8.96
CA TYR A 209 -11.92 1.33 -7.59
C TYR A 209 -12.93 1.83 -6.56
N ALA A 210 -13.50 3.03 -6.75
CA ALA A 210 -14.51 3.57 -5.82
C ALA A 210 -15.74 2.66 -5.73
N VAL A 211 -16.23 2.15 -6.86
CA VAL A 211 -17.33 1.18 -6.91
C VAL A 211 -16.91 -0.13 -6.23
N GLY A 212 -15.76 -0.69 -6.59
CA GLY A 212 -15.23 -1.91 -5.97
C GLY A 212 -15.06 -1.76 -4.46
N TYR A 213 -14.54 -0.63 -4.01
CA TYR A 213 -14.39 -0.31 -2.59
C TYR A 213 -15.73 -0.25 -1.87
N ALA A 214 -16.73 0.43 -2.46
CA ALA A 214 -18.08 0.51 -1.89
C ALA A 214 -18.71 -0.90 -1.76
N LEU A 215 -18.52 -1.76 -2.76
CA LEU A 215 -18.98 -3.16 -2.71
C LEU A 215 -18.28 -3.96 -1.60
N VAL A 216 -16.96 -3.82 -1.44
CA VAL A 216 -16.22 -4.48 -0.34
C VAL A 216 -16.73 -4.02 1.01
N LEU A 217 -16.96 -2.72 1.20
CA LEU A 217 -17.50 -2.18 2.45
C LEU A 217 -18.92 -2.70 2.73
N LEU A 218 -19.75 -2.79 1.69
CA LEU A 218 -21.11 -3.34 1.81
C LEU A 218 -21.07 -4.82 2.22
N LEU A 219 -20.22 -5.62 1.59
CA LEU A 219 -20.03 -7.03 1.95
C LEU A 219 -19.60 -7.20 3.40
N VAL A 220 -18.61 -6.41 3.86
CA VAL A 220 -18.17 -6.42 5.26
C VAL A 220 -19.32 -6.10 6.21
N GLU A 221 -20.15 -5.12 5.88
CA GLU A 221 -21.31 -4.74 6.69
C GLU A 221 -22.36 -5.84 6.75
N LEU A 222 -22.63 -6.51 5.63
CA LEU A 222 -23.56 -7.64 5.56
C LEU A 222 -23.07 -8.83 6.40
N ILE A 223 -21.76 -9.14 6.34
CA ILE A 223 -21.14 -10.20 7.15
C ILE A 223 -21.25 -9.86 8.65
N LYS A 224 -20.97 -8.60 9.05
CA LYS A 224 -21.11 -8.15 10.44
C LYS A 224 -22.55 -8.33 10.93
N LYS A 225 -23.56 -7.91 10.15
CA LYS A 225 -24.99 -8.07 10.47
C LYS A 225 -25.40 -9.54 10.58
N ARG A 226 -24.94 -10.39 9.67
CA ARG A 226 -25.22 -11.84 9.71
C ARG A 226 -24.66 -12.49 10.97
N ASN A 227 -23.43 -12.16 11.35
CA ASN A 227 -22.79 -12.71 12.54
C ASN A 227 -23.50 -12.23 13.83
N ALA A 228 -23.90 -10.97 13.92
CA ALA A 228 -24.64 -10.44 15.05
C ALA A 228 -26.00 -11.15 15.24
N ARG A 229 -26.73 -11.44 14.14
CA ARG A 229 -28.00 -12.21 14.21
C ARG A 229 -27.81 -13.64 14.73
N LYS A 230 -26.71 -14.33 14.31
CA LYS A 230 -26.41 -15.69 14.79
C LYS A 230 -26.12 -15.70 16.29
N CYS A 231 -25.38 -14.73 16.82
CA CYS A 231 -25.10 -14.64 18.25
C CYS A 231 -26.34 -14.24 19.08
N GLY A 232 -27.28 -13.47 18.51
CA GLY A 232 -28.54 -13.09 19.18
C GLY A 232 -29.55 -14.25 19.29
N ASN A 233 -29.53 -15.21 18.36
CA ASN A 233 -30.42 -16.38 18.37
C ASN A 233 -29.94 -17.55 19.25
N GLN A 234 -28.75 -17.41 19.87
CA GLN A 234 -28.18 -18.44 20.78
C GLN A 234 -28.38 -18.07 22.27
N LYS A 235 -29.07 -16.98 22.55
CA LYS A 235 -29.52 -16.58 23.89
C LYS A 235 -31.03 -16.78 24.03
#